data_1b806a6f9be6e6e73cffa198b92438c9
#
_entry.id   1b806a6f9be6e6e73cffa198b92438c9
#
_cell.length_a   1.000
_cell.length_b   1.000
_cell.length_c   1.000
_cell.angle_alpha   90.00
_cell.angle_beta   90.00
_cell.angle_gamma   90.00
#
_symmetry.space_group_name_H-M   'P 1'
#
loop_
_entity.id
_entity.type
_entity.pdbx_description
1 polymer ?
#
loop_
_entity_poly.entity_id
_entity_poly.type
_entity_poly.pdbx_seq_one_letter_code
_entity_poly.pdbx_strand_id
1 'polypeptide(L)'
;MNQPSNQLKLGAVLSYVSTGLNMAVQLLYTPLMIRLLGQSEYGLYTLVGSVVSYLSLFSLGFTGAYLRFYSQRKAKNDTVGIARLNGMFLSVFLLMSLAALVCGMVLLQFPRTLFGSKLTASELNTAKVLMAILVVNIALTFPAGLLESMVTAHEKFLFQQLVTLASVIFNPLLC
;
A
#
# COMPACT_ATOMS: atom_id res chain seq x y z
N MET A 1 5.13 -0.07 -36.41
CA MET A 1 4.94 -1.10 -35.37
C MET A 1 6.14 -1.19 -34.41
N ASN A 2 6.67 -0.08 -33.87
CA ASN A 2 7.86 -0.09 -32.99
C ASN A 2 7.58 0.55 -31.60
N GLN A 3 6.32 0.63 -31.17
CA GLN A 3 5.95 1.31 -29.91
C GLN A 3 6.02 0.44 -28.62
N PRO A 4 5.78 -0.87 -28.60
CA PRO A 4 5.74 -1.58 -27.33
C PRO A 4 7.12 -1.78 -26.68
N SER A 5 8.18 -1.95 -27.47
CA SER A 5 9.54 -2.18 -26.92
C SER A 5 10.14 -0.93 -26.25
N ASN A 6 9.83 0.26 -26.76
CA ASN A 6 10.33 1.51 -26.19
C ASN A 6 9.58 1.88 -24.90
N GLN A 7 8.28 1.61 -24.83
CA GLN A 7 7.50 1.84 -23.60
C GLN A 7 7.93 0.90 -22.46
N LEU A 8 8.25 -0.35 -22.77
CA LEU A 8 8.78 -1.31 -21.79
C LEU A 8 10.17 -0.88 -21.27
N LYS A 9 11.07 -0.45 -22.17
CA LYS A 9 12.40 0.03 -21.77
C LYS A 9 12.30 1.31 -20.94
N LEU A 10 11.45 2.25 -21.35
CA LEU A 10 11.23 3.49 -20.60
C LEU A 10 10.60 3.21 -19.23
N GLY A 11 9.63 2.29 -19.17
CA GLY A 11 9.01 1.85 -17.91
C GLY A 11 10.02 1.19 -16.97
N ALA A 12 10.91 0.35 -17.48
CA ALA A 12 11.98 -0.25 -16.69
C ALA A 12 12.96 0.79 -16.14
N VAL A 13 13.43 1.73 -16.97
CA VAL A 13 14.32 2.81 -16.52
C VAL A 13 13.63 3.67 -15.46
N LEU A 14 12.39 4.07 -15.68
CA LEU A 14 11.59 4.82 -14.71
C LEU A 14 11.43 4.06 -13.39
N SER A 15 11.25 2.74 -13.43
CA SER A 15 11.16 1.91 -12.24
C SER A 15 12.46 1.92 -11.42
N TYR A 16 13.60 1.79 -12.07
CA TYR A 16 14.91 1.90 -11.40
C TYR A 16 15.13 3.29 -10.81
N VAL A 17 14.77 4.35 -11.54
CA VAL A 17 14.85 5.73 -11.05
C VAL A 17 13.93 5.92 -9.85
N SER A 18 12.70 5.42 -9.89
CA SER A 18 11.75 5.48 -8.77
C SER A 18 12.29 4.76 -7.53
N THR A 19 12.88 3.58 -7.72
CA THR A 19 13.46 2.80 -6.63
C THR A 19 14.67 3.52 -6.02
N GLY A 20 15.57 4.05 -6.86
CA GLY A 20 16.71 4.82 -6.42
C GLY A 20 16.32 6.10 -5.66
N LEU A 21 15.33 6.84 -6.17
CA LEU A 21 14.76 8.01 -5.50
C LEU A 21 14.13 7.63 -4.16
N ASN A 22 13.36 6.53 -4.12
CA ASN A 22 12.76 6.06 -2.88
C ASN A 22 13.81 5.74 -1.82
N MET A 23 14.88 5.05 -2.20
CA MET A 23 16.01 4.76 -1.30
C MET A 23 16.70 6.05 -0.82
N ALA A 24 16.95 7.00 -1.70
CA ALA A 24 17.56 8.28 -1.34
C ALA A 24 16.66 9.09 -0.39
N VAL A 25 15.37 9.15 -0.68
CA VAL A 25 14.37 9.80 0.19
C VAL A 25 14.35 9.14 1.56
N GLN A 26 14.30 7.82 1.66
CA GLN A 26 14.30 7.13 2.94
C GLN A 26 15.57 7.34 3.74
N LEU A 27 16.74 7.38 3.09
CA LEU A 27 18.03 7.67 3.74
C LEU A 27 18.07 9.07 4.36
N LEU A 28 17.42 10.05 3.73
CA LEU A 28 17.35 11.42 4.24
C LEU A 28 16.20 11.59 5.24
N TYR A 29 15.06 10.96 4.96
CA TYR A 29 13.84 11.07 5.76
C TYR A 29 14.00 10.45 7.14
N THR A 30 14.61 9.28 7.25
CA THR A 30 14.77 8.58 8.53
C THR A 30 15.56 9.40 9.56
N PRO A 31 16.77 9.95 9.25
CA PRO A 31 17.48 10.79 10.20
C PRO A 31 16.75 12.10 10.51
N LEU A 32 16.05 12.65 9.52
CA LEU A 32 15.25 13.88 9.72
C LEU A 32 14.12 13.64 10.71
N MET A 33 13.38 12.54 10.55
CA MET A 33 12.28 12.17 11.45
C MET A 33 12.77 11.89 12.87
N ILE A 34 13.90 11.20 13.03
CA ILE A 34 14.51 10.98 14.34
C ILE A 34 14.91 12.32 15.00
N ARG A 35 15.40 13.29 14.22
CA ARG A 35 15.74 14.61 14.75
C ARG A 35 14.53 15.44 15.14
N LEU A 36 13.43 15.37 14.37
CA LEU A 36 12.23 16.19 14.58
C LEU A 36 11.33 15.62 15.67
N LEU A 37 11.05 14.33 15.62
CA LEU A 37 10.15 13.66 16.57
C LEU A 37 10.87 13.16 17.83
N GLY A 38 12.18 12.91 17.72
CA GLY A 38 12.92 12.19 18.74
C GLY A 38 12.86 10.66 18.54
N GLN A 39 13.81 9.99 19.18
CA GLN A 39 14.00 8.54 19.02
C GLN A 39 12.82 7.73 19.55
N SER A 40 12.17 8.19 20.63
CA SER A 40 11.03 7.49 21.25
C SER A 40 9.78 7.52 20.34
N GLU A 41 9.40 8.68 19.83
CA GLU A 41 8.19 8.82 18.99
C GLU A 41 8.38 8.16 17.62
N TYR A 42 9.57 8.29 17.02
CA TYR A 42 9.89 7.58 15.79
C TYR A 42 9.88 6.07 15.98
N GLY A 43 10.42 5.59 17.11
CA GLY A 43 10.36 4.17 17.50
C GLY A 43 8.91 3.68 17.64
N LEU A 44 8.04 4.47 18.26
CA LEU A 44 6.62 4.18 18.39
C LEU A 44 5.93 4.09 17.02
N TYR A 45 6.18 5.06 16.14
CA TYR A 45 5.63 5.08 14.77
C TYR A 45 6.03 3.82 14.00
N THR A 46 7.31 3.44 14.01
CA THR A 46 7.79 2.24 13.30
C THR A 46 7.23 0.95 13.90
N LEU A 47 7.07 0.89 15.20
CA LEU A 47 6.50 -0.27 15.90
C LEU A 47 5.01 -0.45 15.54
N VAL A 48 4.23 0.64 15.61
CA VAL A 48 2.81 0.63 15.20
C VAL A 48 2.68 0.29 13.72
N GLY A 49 3.51 0.88 12.87
CA GLY A 49 3.56 0.60 11.44
C GLY A 49 3.85 -0.87 11.13
N SER A 50 4.74 -1.50 11.90
CA SER A 50 5.03 -2.93 11.76
C SER A 50 3.82 -3.80 12.08
N VAL A 51 3.10 -3.51 13.16
CA VAL A 51 1.86 -4.24 13.53
C VAL A 51 0.82 -4.11 12.43
N VAL A 52 0.61 -2.90 11.93
CA VAL A 52 -0.38 -2.63 10.87
C VAL A 52 0.02 -3.27 9.54
N SER A 53 1.33 -3.35 9.23
CA SER A 53 1.84 -4.01 8.02
C SER A 53 1.46 -5.49 7.94
N TYR A 54 1.26 -6.18 9.07
CA TYR A 54 0.75 -7.55 9.05
C TYR A 54 -0.65 -7.66 8.44
N LEU A 55 -1.47 -6.62 8.53
CA LEU A 55 -2.79 -6.60 7.90
C LEU A 55 -2.69 -6.60 6.37
N SER A 56 -1.61 -6.06 5.80
CA SER A 56 -1.39 -6.06 4.35
C SER A 56 -1.12 -7.46 3.78
N LEU A 57 -0.78 -8.44 4.63
CA LEU A 57 -0.59 -9.83 4.20
C LEU A 57 -1.87 -10.44 3.61
N PHE A 58 -3.04 -9.91 3.97
CA PHE A 58 -4.31 -10.33 3.38
C PHE A 58 -4.38 -10.08 1.86
N SER A 59 -3.59 -9.14 1.33
CA SER A 59 -3.56 -8.85 -0.11
C SER A 59 -2.64 -9.77 -0.92
N LEU A 60 -1.87 -10.64 -0.26
CA LEU A 60 -0.88 -11.48 -0.93
C LEU A 60 -1.54 -12.42 -1.96
N GLY A 61 -1.05 -12.33 -3.19
CA GLY A 61 -1.48 -13.18 -4.29
C GLY A 61 -2.74 -12.75 -5.04
N PHE A 62 -3.59 -11.87 -4.50
CA PHE A 62 -4.83 -11.46 -5.17
C PHE A 62 -4.59 -10.63 -6.42
N THR A 63 -3.63 -9.70 -6.39
CA THR A 63 -3.24 -8.90 -7.54
C THR A 63 -2.73 -9.78 -8.69
N GLY A 64 -1.87 -10.75 -8.37
CA GLY A 64 -1.37 -11.71 -9.37
C GLY A 64 -2.47 -12.59 -9.96
N ALA A 65 -3.40 -13.05 -9.13
CA ALA A 65 -4.56 -13.80 -9.58
C ALA A 65 -5.44 -12.96 -10.51
N TYR A 66 -5.74 -11.71 -10.15
CA TYR A 66 -6.50 -10.80 -11.00
C TYR A 66 -5.86 -10.64 -12.38
N LEU A 67 -4.57 -10.32 -12.46
CA LEU A 67 -3.85 -10.14 -13.72
C LEU A 67 -3.91 -11.38 -14.59
N ARG A 68 -3.76 -12.58 -14.01
CA ARG A 68 -3.86 -13.86 -14.73
C ARG A 68 -5.24 -14.07 -15.33
N PHE A 69 -6.31 -13.92 -14.55
CA PHE A 69 -7.67 -14.11 -15.04
C PHE A 69 -8.08 -13.04 -16.05
N TYR A 70 -7.66 -11.79 -15.82
CA TYR A 70 -7.89 -10.69 -16.75
C TYR A 70 -7.26 -10.98 -18.13
N SER A 71 -5.98 -11.36 -18.14
CA SER A 71 -5.27 -11.67 -19.39
C SER A 71 -5.91 -12.82 -20.16
N GLN A 72 -6.38 -13.87 -19.47
CA GLN A 72 -7.09 -14.99 -20.10
C GLN A 72 -8.39 -14.56 -20.78
N ARG A 73 -9.18 -13.67 -20.13
CA ARG A 73 -10.43 -13.19 -20.69
C ARG A 73 -10.20 -12.16 -21.80
N LYS A 74 -9.18 -11.31 -21.65
CA LYS A 74 -8.76 -10.35 -22.69
C LYS A 74 -8.37 -11.06 -23.96
N ALA A 75 -7.62 -12.18 -23.88
CA ALA A 75 -7.23 -12.99 -25.03
C ALA A 75 -8.43 -13.62 -25.76
N LYS A 76 -9.57 -13.83 -25.06
CA LYS A 76 -10.82 -14.36 -25.64
C LYS A 76 -11.80 -13.24 -26.08
N ASN A 77 -11.44 -11.97 -25.96
CA ASN A 77 -12.30 -10.81 -26.18
C ASN A 77 -13.63 -10.87 -25.39
N ASP A 78 -13.63 -11.52 -24.21
CA ASP A 78 -14.78 -11.70 -23.33
C ASP A 78 -14.97 -10.46 -22.42
N THR A 79 -15.57 -9.40 -22.98
CA THR A 79 -15.83 -8.14 -22.26
C THR A 79 -16.79 -8.31 -21.09
N VAL A 80 -17.81 -9.14 -21.23
CA VAL A 80 -18.79 -9.45 -20.19
C VAL A 80 -18.10 -10.21 -19.04
N GLY A 81 -17.25 -11.16 -19.37
CA GLY A 81 -16.45 -11.88 -18.40
C GLY A 81 -15.47 -10.98 -17.64
N ILE A 82 -14.87 -9.99 -18.31
CA ILE A 82 -14.02 -8.99 -17.65
C ILE A 82 -14.83 -8.14 -16.66
N ALA A 83 -16.01 -7.66 -17.04
CA ALA A 83 -16.88 -6.89 -16.14
C ALA A 83 -17.28 -7.70 -14.89
N ARG A 84 -17.64 -8.98 -15.08
CA ARG A 84 -17.96 -9.88 -13.97
C ARG A 84 -16.73 -10.15 -13.08
N LEU A 85 -15.56 -10.32 -13.66
CA LEU A 85 -14.30 -10.47 -12.94
C LEU A 85 -14.02 -9.25 -12.05
N ASN A 86 -14.15 -8.04 -12.61
CA ASN A 86 -13.96 -6.79 -11.87
C ASN A 86 -14.91 -6.67 -10.68
N GLY A 87 -16.19 -7.00 -10.88
CA GLY A 87 -17.18 -6.99 -9.80
C GLY A 87 -16.84 -8.00 -8.69
N MET A 88 -16.43 -9.22 -9.06
CA MET A 88 -16.04 -10.25 -8.10
C MET A 88 -14.81 -9.83 -7.29
N PHE A 89 -13.76 -9.35 -7.94
CA PHE A 89 -12.55 -8.90 -7.24
C PHE A 89 -12.82 -7.67 -6.37
N LEU A 90 -13.67 -6.73 -6.84
CA LEU A 90 -14.08 -5.58 -6.02
C LEU A 90 -14.76 -6.04 -4.72
N SER A 91 -15.68 -7.00 -4.82
CA SER A 91 -16.34 -7.57 -3.63
C SER A 91 -15.36 -8.23 -2.67
N VAL A 92 -14.38 -8.97 -3.20
CA VAL A 92 -13.33 -9.60 -2.37
C VAL A 92 -12.45 -8.54 -1.70
N PHE A 93 -11.98 -7.52 -2.44
CA PHE A 93 -11.18 -6.46 -1.85
C PHE A 93 -11.93 -5.61 -0.82
N LEU A 94 -13.22 -5.36 -1.03
CA LEU A 94 -14.07 -4.70 -0.03
C LEU A 94 -14.25 -5.56 1.22
N LEU A 95 -14.43 -6.86 1.06
CA LEU A 95 -14.52 -7.79 2.20
C LEU A 95 -13.20 -7.82 2.99
N MET A 96 -12.07 -7.81 2.31
CA MET A 96 -10.75 -7.72 2.94
C MET A 96 -10.54 -6.40 3.66
N SER A 97 -10.97 -5.29 3.06
CA SER A 97 -10.95 -3.97 3.67
C SER A 97 -11.76 -3.96 4.96
N LEU A 98 -12.96 -4.52 4.92
CA LEU A 98 -13.81 -4.66 6.10
C LEU A 98 -13.18 -5.55 7.17
N ALA A 99 -12.61 -6.69 6.78
CA ALA A 99 -11.91 -7.59 7.69
C ALA A 99 -10.70 -6.89 8.35
N ALA A 100 -9.91 -6.13 7.58
CA ALA A 100 -8.79 -5.35 8.10
C ALA A 100 -9.26 -4.27 9.09
N LEU A 101 -10.37 -3.57 8.80
CA LEU A 101 -10.97 -2.61 9.72
C LEU A 101 -11.42 -3.28 11.02
N VAL A 102 -12.13 -4.39 10.94
CA VAL A 102 -12.59 -5.13 12.13
C VAL A 102 -11.42 -5.63 12.96
N CYS A 103 -10.44 -6.28 12.33
CA CYS A 103 -9.22 -6.72 13.03
C CYS A 103 -8.47 -5.54 13.66
N GLY A 104 -8.30 -4.44 12.92
CA GLY A 104 -7.66 -3.23 13.41
C GLY A 104 -8.40 -2.62 14.61
N MET A 105 -9.74 -2.54 14.57
CA MET A 105 -10.55 -2.07 15.69
C MET A 105 -10.42 -2.98 16.94
N VAL A 106 -10.36 -4.29 16.74
CA VAL A 106 -10.11 -5.23 17.84
C VAL A 106 -8.73 -5.00 18.44
N LEU A 107 -7.71 -4.84 17.61
CA LEU A 107 -6.34 -4.57 18.08
C LEU A 107 -6.26 -3.24 18.86
N LEU A 108 -7.03 -2.21 18.48
CA LEU A 108 -7.13 -0.93 19.20
C LEU A 108 -7.66 -1.07 20.63
N GLN A 109 -8.40 -2.13 20.95
CA GLN A 109 -8.90 -2.36 22.31
C GLN A 109 -7.83 -2.95 23.25
N PHE A 110 -6.79 -3.58 22.70
CA PHE A 110 -5.74 -4.25 23.47
C PHE A 110 -4.34 -3.64 23.27
N PRO A 111 -4.16 -2.31 23.36
CA PRO A 111 -2.88 -1.67 23.07
C PRO A 111 -1.79 -2.08 24.07
N ARG A 112 -2.14 -2.31 25.34
CA ARG A 112 -1.18 -2.77 26.37
C ARG A 112 -0.65 -4.16 26.11
N THR A 113 -1.46 -5.04 25.55
CA THR A 113 -1.05 -6.40 25.21
C THR A 113 -0.13 -6.44 24.00
N LEU A 114 -0.36 -5.52 23.03
CA LEU A 114 0.42 -5.42 21.79
C LEU A 114 1.79 -4.75 22.02
N PHE A 115 1.81 -3.65 22.76
CA PHE A 115 2.99 -2.81 22.91
C PHE A 115 3.74 -3.03 24.24
N GLY A 116 3.20 -3.91 25.11
CA GLY A 116 3.79 -4.21 26.41
C GLY A 116 3.59 -3.12 27.46
N SER A 117 4.06 -3.39 28.67
CA SER A 117 3.88 -2.50 29.84
C SER A 117 4.93 -1.37 29.94
N LYS A 118 5.82 -1.26 28.97
CA LYS A 118 6.94 -0.28 29.01
C LYS A 118 6.58 1.11 28.52
N LEU A 119 5.42 1.28 27.86
CA LEU A 119 4.97 2.57 27.36
C LEU A 119 4.30 3.40 28.47
N THR A 120 4.59 4.70 28.49
CA THR A 120 3.90 5.66 29.33
C THR A 120 2.44 5.84 28.89
N ALA A 121 1.59 6.37 29.74
CA ALA A 121 0.17 6.61 29.41
C ALA A 121 0.01 7.56 28.21
N SER A 122 0.91 8.54 28.06
CA SER A 122 0.93 9.47 26.93
C SER A 122 1.30 8.76 25.63
N GLU A 123 2.37 7.98 25.63
CA GLU A 123 2.83 7.19 24.45
C GLU A 123 1.77 6.18 24.03
N LEU A 124 1.05 5.58 24.97
CA LEU A 124 -0.03 4.64 24.68
C LEU A 124 -1.21 5.32 23.96
N ASN A 125 -1.54 6.54 24.32
CA ASN A 125 -2.59 7.31 23.64
C ASN A 125 -2.16 7.70 22.23
N THR A 126 -0.93 8.16 22.06
CA THR A 126 -0.34 8.47 20.75
C THR A 126 -0.31 7.21 19.86
N ALA A 127 0.08 6.07 20.41
CA ALA A 127 0.08 4.78 19.70
C ALA A 127 -1.32 4.39 19.20
N LYS A 128 -2.37 4.60 20.02
CA LYS A 128 -3.76 4.34 19.61
C LYS A 128 -4.19 5.20 18.44
N VAL A 129 -3.90 6.50 18.49
CA VAL A 129 -4.26 7.42 17.41
C VAL A 129 -3.54 7.07 16.13
N LEU A 130 -2.22 6.84 16.20
CA LEU A 130 -1.42 6.41 15.05
C LEU A 130 -1.94 5.09 14.46
N MET A 131 -2.24 4.11 15.31
CA MET A 131 -2.76 2.82 14.88
C MET A 131 -4.13 2.97 14.21
N ALA A 132 -5.03 3.82 14.73
CA ALA A 132 -6.32 4.09 14.11
C ALA A 132 -6.16 4.68 12.70
N ILE A 133 -5.28 5.67 12.53
CA ILE A 133 -4.99 6.29 11.25
C ILE A 133 -4.42 5.26 10.27
N LEU A 134 -3.47 4.44 10.70
CA LEU A 134 -2.82 3.45 9.86
C LEU A 134 -3.78 2.30 9.47
N VAL A 135 -4.67 1.88 10.36
CA VAL A 135 -5.70 0.87 10.07
C VAL A 135 -6.67 1.38 9.00
N VAL A 136 -7.13 2.65 9.11
CA VAL A 136 -7.96 3.27 8.07
C VAL A 136 -7.20 3.37 6.74
N ASN A 137 -5.94 3.77 6.78
CA ASN A 137 -5.09 3.85 5.60
C ASN A 137 -4.98 2.49 4.89
N ILE A 138 -4.66 1.41 5.63
CA ILE A 138 -4.59 0.05 5.05
C ILE A 138 -5.94 -0.40 4.49
N ALA A 139 -7.05 -0.14 5.18
CA ALA A 139 -8.36 -0.51 4.70
C ALA A 139 -8.70 0.17 3.36
N LEU A 140 -8.28 1.42 3.16
CA LEU A 140 -8.42 2.12 1.89
C LEU A 140 -7.45 1.62 0.81
N THR A 141 -6.31 1.07 1.20
CA THR A 141 -5.32 0.52 0.27
C THR A 141 -5.84 -0.72 -0.48
N PHE A 142 -6.72 -1.53 0.14
CA PHE A 142 -7.28 -2.71 -0.53
C PHE A 142 -8.11 -2.37 -1.78
N PRO A 143 -9.13 -1.49 -1.74
CA PRO A 143 -9.86 -1.09 -2.94
C PRO A 143 -8.96 -0.37 -3.95
N ALA A 144 -8.01 0.46 -3.48
CA ALA A 144 -7.04 1.12 -4.34
C ALA A 144 -6.16 0.13 -5.10
N GLY A 145 -5.75 -0.98 -4.48
CA GLY A 145 -4.97 -2.04 -5.10
C GLY A 145 -5.68 -2.72 -6.28
N LEU A 146 -7.02 -2.79 -6.25
CA LEU A 146 -7.78 -3.25 -7.42
C LEU A 146 -7.67 -2.26 -8.59
N LEU A 147 -7.79 -0.96 -8.32
CA LEU A 147 -7.64 0.08 -9.35
C LEU A 147 -6.24 0.05 -9.96
N GLU A 148 -5.21 -0.11 -9.13
CA GLU A 148 -3.83 -0.28 -9.57
C GLU A 148 -3.67 -1.53 -10.45
N SER A 149 -4.28 -2.65 -10.06
CA SER A 149 -4.29 -3.88 -10.83
C SER A 149 -4.96 -3.72 -12.20
N MET A 150 -6.06 -2.95 -12.27
CA MET A 150 -6.72 -2.61 -13.53
C MET A 150 -5.83 -1.75 -14.44
N VAL A 151 -5.15 -0.74 -13.90
CA VAL A 151 -4.21 0.10 -14.64
C VAL A 151 -3.06 -0.74 -15.20
N THR A 152 -2.51 -1.63 -14.39
CA THR A 152 -1.45 -2.57 -14.78
C THR A 152 -1.93 -3.51 -15.88
N ALA A 153 -3.15 -4.06 -15.78
CA ALA A 153 -3.74 -4.95 -16.76
C ALA A 153 -3.98 -4.28 -18.13
N HIS A 154 -4.15 -2.95 -18.17
CA HIS A 154 -4.25 -2.17 -19.41
C HIS A 154 -2.89 -1.77 -19.99
N GLU A 155 -1.79 -2.29 -19.42
CA GLU A 155 -0.42 -2.04 -19.90
C GLU A 155 -0.01 -0.55 -19.90
N LYS A 156 -0.66 0.27 -19.06
CA LYS A 156 -0.32 1.70 -18.91
C LYS A 156 0.86 1.88 -17.93
N PHE A 157 1.96 1.19 -18.17
CA PHE A 157 3.15 1.19 -17.29
C PHE A 157 3.70 2.60 -17.05
N LEU A 158 3.70 3.47 -18.06
CA LEU A 158 4.18 4.85 -17.91
C LEU A 158 3.33 5.64 -16.92
N PHE A 159 2.01 5.51 -17.00
CA PHE A 159 1.10 6.21 -16.07
C PHE A 159 1.31 5.71 -14.63
N GLN A 160 1.43 4.39 -14.44
CA GLN A 160 1.69 3.81 -13.12
C GLN A 160 3.01 4.31 -12.53
N GLN A 161 4.08 4.36 -13.35
CA GLN A 161 5.39 4.84 -12.89
C GLN A 161 5.37 6.33 -12.56
N LEU A 162 4.64 7.16 -13.31
CA LEU A 162 4.48 8.58 -13.01
C LEU A 162 3.73 8.80 -11.68
N VAL A 163 2.67 8.03 -11.43
CA VAL A 163 1.94 8.08 -10.14
C VAL A 163 2.84 7.64 -8.99
N THR A 164 3.62 6.57 -9.18
CA THR A 164 4.58 6.10 -8.15
C THR A 164 5.65 7.16 -7.87
N LEU A 165 6.23 7.78 -8.89
CA LEU A 165 7.19 8.88 -8.74
C LEU A 165 6.60 10.07 -8.00
N ALA A 166 5.39 10.47 -8.38
CA ALA A 166 4.67 11.54 -7.67
C ALA A 166 4.48 11.17 -6.20
N SER A 167 4.03 9.95 -5.91
CA SER A 167 3.83 9.47 -4.53
C SER A 167 5.13 9.47 -3.71
N VAL A 168 6.26 9.07 -4.30
CA VAL A 168 7.58 9.09 -3.63
C VAL A 168 8.00 10.49 -3.23
N ILE A 169 7.67 11.50 -4.04
CA ILE A 169 8.03 12.90 -3.77
C ILE A 169 7.05 13.54 -2.79
N PHE A 170 5.74 13.28 -2.95
CA PHE A 170 4.70 13.90 -2.12
C PHE A 170 4.55 13.27 -0.73
N ASN A 171 4.80 11.97 -0.60
CA ASN A 171 4.62 11.25 0.68
C ASN A 171 5.45 11.86 1.83
N PRO A 172 6.75 12.17 1.66
CA PRO A 172 7.55 12.79 2.72
C PRO A 172 7.21 14.27 2.97
N LEU A 173 6.48 14.93 2.04
CA LEU A 173 6.06 16.34 2.20
C LEU A 173 4.72 16.47 2.94
N LEU A 174 3.93 15.39 2.99
CA LEU A 174 2.60 15.35 3.62
C LEU A 174 2.63 14.75 5.03
N CYS A 175 3.75 14.16 5.45
CA CYS A 175 4.00 13.65 6.78
C CYS A 175 4.81 14.61 7.62
#